data_839963d93a6d49eb05975263c08a938b
#
_entry.id   839963d93a6d49eb05975263c08a938b
#
_cell.length_a   1.000
_cell.length_b   1.000
_cell.length_c   1.000
_cell.angle_alpha   90.00
_cell.angle_beta   90.00
_cell.angle_gamma   90.00
#
_symmetry.space_group_name_H-M   'P 1'
#
loop_
_entity.id
_entity.type
_entity.pdbx_description
1 polymer ?
#
loop_
_entity_poly.entity_id
_entity_poly.type
_entity_poly.pdbx_seq_one_letter_code
_entity_poly.pdbx_strand_id
1 'polypeptide(L)'
;MSDGSVILGEISGRKVTRIAPDGSKTEIGKAGGGPNGVATGPDGALYVCNNGGAVYQTSPSFLSTGPGPDYKGGSIQRIDPKTGETRVLYSECNGHKLSAPNDIVFDSEGGFYFTDLGKRYANQRDHGGLYYALPDGSKVVELVYPMLTPNGVGLSPDERTVYVADTESSRLFAFDIVEPGKIKHEPFPAPYGGRCVCGLPGFQRFDSLAVEASGNICIATLIAGCITVISPEGEVVRQVKVPDVYPTNICFGGPDLRIAYITLSASGQLGAMEWPEPGLRLNFMV
;
A
#
# COMPACT_ATOMS: atom_id res chain seq x y z
N MET A 1 -5.80 -8.02 -13.04
CA MET A 1 -5.62 -9.29 -13.78
C MET A 1 -6.17 -9.12 -15.19
N SER A 2 -5.57 -9.79 -16.18
CA SER A 2 -6.01 -9.73 -17.59
C SER A 2 -7.43 -10.27 -17.83
N ASP A 3 -7.92 -11.08 -16.94
CA ASP A 3 -9.28 -11.62 -16.96
C ASP A 3 -10.34 -10.73 -16.26
N GLY A 4 -9.94 -9.52 -15.84
CA GLY A 4 -10.79 -8.57 -15.13
C GLY A 4 -10.98 -8.87 -13.64
N SER A 5 -10.33 -9.89 -13.08
CA SER A 5 -10.40 -10.15 -11.65
C SER A 5 -9.50 -9.20 -10.85
N VAL A 6 -9.85 -9.00 -9.58
CA VAL A 6 -9.10 -8.20 -8.61
C VAL A 6 -8.61 -9.11 -7.49
N ILE A 7 -7.35 -8.91 -7.08
CA ILE A 7 -6.76 -9.61 -5.93
C ILE A 7 -6.64 -8.61 -4.79
N LEU A 8 -7.03 -9.02 -3.58
CA LEU A 8 -6.94 -8.17 -2.39
C LEU A 8 -6.56 -8.97 -1.15
N GLY A 9 -5.94 -8.27 -0.19
CA GLY A 9 -5.70 -8.77 1.16
C GLY A 9 -6.92 -8.54 2.06
N GLU A 10 -7.44 -9.60 2.66
CA GLU A 10 -8.45 -9.50 3.71
C GLU A 10 -7.76 -9.53 5.08
N ILE A 11 -7.45 -8.35 5.63
CA ILE A 11 -6.65 -8.21 6.85
C ILE A 11 -7.27 -9.02 8.00
N SER A 12 -8.56 -8.80 8.28
CA SER A 12 -9.29 -9.54 9.32
C SER A 12 -9.61 -10.98 8.94
N GLY A 13 -9.74 -11.24 7.64
CA GLY A 13 -9.93 -12.59 7.07
C GLY A 13 -8.65 -13.42 7.06
N ARG A 14 -7.48 -12.77 7.24
CA ARG A 14 -6.15 -13.42 7.30
C ARG A 14 -5.79 -14.21 6.04
N LYS A 15 -6.31 -13.78 4.89
CA LYS A 15 -6.19 -14.46 3.60
C LYS A 15 -6.07 -13.49 2.45
N VAL A 16 -5.62 -13.98 1.31
CA VAL A 16 -5.65 -13.28 0.03
C VAL A 16 -6.78 -13.86 -0.82
N THR A 17 -7.61 -12.97 -1.34
CA THR A 17 -8.82 -13.33 -2.09
C THR A 17 -8.77 -12.76 -3.50
N ARG A 18 -9.15 -13.57 -4.47
CA ARG A 18 -9.46 -13.14 -5.84
C ARG A 18 -10.95 -12.93 -5.98
N ILE A 19 -11.34 -11.79 -6.53
CA ILE A 19 -12.72 -11.48 -6.89
C ILE A 19 -12.81 -11.46 -8.42
N ALA A 20 -13.61 -12.37 -8.97
CA ALA A 20 -13.85 -12.42 -10.41
C ALA A 20 -14.85 -11.33 -10.85
N PRO A 21 -14.98 -11.02 -12.17
CA PRO A 21 -15.89 -10.00 -12.67
C PRO A 21 -17.37 -10.23 -12.32
N ASP A 22 -17.78 -11.48 -12.11
CA ASP A 22 -19.12 -11.86 -11.68
C ASP A 22 -19.36 -11.70 -10.16
N GLY A 23 -18.33 -11.22 -9.42
CA GLY A 23 -18.35 -11.04 -7.98
C GLY A 23 -18.05 -12.32 -7.17
N SER A 24 -17.81 -13.46 -7.82
CA SER A 24 -17.42 -14.69 -7.13
C SER A 24 -16.04 -14.53 -6.47
N LYS A 25 -15.89 -15.11 -5.26
CA LYS A 25 -14.68 -14.98 -4.43
C LYS A 25 -13.98 -16.32 -4.31
N THR A 26 -12.66 -16.31 -4.52
CA THR A 26 -11.81 -17.48 -4.36
C THR A 26 -10.64 -17.13 -3.44
N GLU A 27 -10.43 -17.92 -2.40
CA GLU A 27 -9.23 -17.82 -1.56
C GLU A 27 -8.01 -18.32 -2.37
N ILE A 28 -6.97 -17.49 -2.47
CA ILE A 28 -5.72 -17.86 -3.15
C ILE A 28 -4.74 -18.46 -2.16
N GLY A 29 -4.63 -17.89 -0.96
CA GLY A 29 -3.69 -18.36 0.05
C GLY A 29 -3.98 -17.81 1.45
N LYS A 30 -3.60 -18.61 2.46
CA LYS A 30 -3.70 -18.24 3.87
C LYS A 30 -2.42 -17.53 4.31
N ALA A 31 -2.45 -16.23 4.32
CA ALA A 31 -1.31 -15.42 4.76
C ALA A 31 -1.08 -15.46 6.28
N GLY A 32 -2.11 -15.78 7.06
CA GLY A 32 -2.08 -15.59 8.51
C GLY A 32 -2.00 -14.10 8.87
N GLY A 33 -1.72 -13.74 10.12
CA GLY A 33 -1.50 -12.35 10.54
C GLY A 33 -2.57 -11.40 10.01
N GLY A 34 -2.15 -10.42 9.18
CA GLY A 34 -3.02 -9.45 8.52
C GLY A 34 -2.47 -9.04 7.15
N PRO A 35 -2.78 -9.78 6.08
CA PRO A 35 -2.36 -9.41 4.73
C PRO A 35 -3.02 -8.07 4.33
N ASN A 36 -2.20 -7.16 3.83
CA ASN A 36 -2.61 -5.81 3.44
C ASN A 36 -2.30 -5.56 1.97
N GLY A 37 -1.27 -4.79 1.63
CA GLY A 37 -0.86 -4.56 0.25
C GLY A 37 -0.44 -5.85 -0.45
N VAL A 38 -0.85 -6.00 -1.72
CA VAL A 38 -0.55 -7.17 -2.55
C VAL A 38 -0.12 -6.70 -3.93
N ALA A 39 1.01 -7.21 -4.41
CA ALA A 39 1.48 -6.98 -5.77
C ALA A 39 1.88 -8.30 -6.45
N THR A 40 1.76 -8.37 -7.76
CA THR A 40 2.29 -9.48 -8.56
C THR A 40 3.77 -9.22 -8.86
N GLY A 41 4.62 -10.18 -8.61
CA GLY A 41 6.05 -10.10 -8.91
C GLY A 41 6.44 -10.67 -10.27
N PRO A 42 7.74 -10.56 -10.62
CA PRO A 42 8.26 -10.99 -11.93
C PRO A 42 8.12 -12.50 -12.19
N ASP A 43 7.99 -13.28 -11.14
CA ASP A 43 7.79 -14.73 -11.21
C ASP A 43 6.32 -15.16 -11.24
N GLY A 44 5.39 -14.18 -11.33
CA GLY A 44 3.95 -14.39 -11.30
C GLY A 44 3.37 -14.77 -9.94
N ALA A 45 4.18 -14.77 -8.89
CA ALA A 45 3.71 -14.95 -7.53
C ALA A 45 3.15 -13.64 -6.94
N LEU A 46 2.38 -13.76 -5.86
CA LEU A 46 1.88 -12.61 -5.10
C LEU A 46 2.83 -12.31 -3.95
N TYR A 47 3.17 -11.02 -3.83
CA TYR A 47 3.96 -10.50 -2.72
C TYR A 47 3.05 -9.68 -1.82
N VAL A 48 3.06 -10.02 -0.54
CA VAL A 48 2.07 -9.56 0.43
C VAL A 48 2.76 -8.88 1.59
N CYS A 49 2.39 -7.62 1.83
CA CYS A 49 2.68 -6.94 3.08
C CYS A 49 1.78 -7.50 4.17
N ASN A 50 2.34 -8.20 5.14
CA ASN A 50 1.59 -8.75 6.27
C ASN A 50 1.88 -7.96 7.54
N ASN A 51 0.85 -7.28 8.07
CA ASN A 51 0.98 -6.43 9.25
C ASN A 51 0.99 -7.20 10.59
N GLY A 52 1.06 -8.53 10.56
CA GLY A 52 1.09 -9.40 11.74
C GLY A 52 -0.25 -9.61 12.44
N GLY A 53 -1.30 -8.95 11.96
CA GLY A 53 -2.65 -9.02 12.53
C GLY A 53 -2.96 -7.91 13.53
N ALA A 54 -4.25 -7.70 13.73
CA ALA A 54 -4.78 -6.65 14.58
C ALA A 54 -6.09 -7.11 15.26
N VAL A 55 -6.42 -6.47 16.38
CA VAL A 55 -7.76 -6.50 16.97
C VAL A 55 -8.60 -5.41 16.30
N TYR A 56 -9.82 -5.73 15.94
CA TYR A 56 -10.75 -4.80 15.31
C TYR A 56 -11.94 -4.51 16.22
N GLN A 57 -12.28 -3.24 16.32
CA GLN A 57 -13.57 -2.79 16.81
C GLN A 57 -14.56 -2.86 15.64
N THR A 58 -15.70 -3.48 15.84
CA THR A 58 -16.72 -3.70 14.80
C THR A 58 -17.88 -2.71 14.85
N SER A 59 -17.97 -1.86 15.89
CA SER A 59 -19.00 -0.84 16.03
C SER A 59 -18.38 0.44 16.59
N PRO A 60 -18.69 1.62 16.05
CA PRO A 60 -19.59 1.92 14.92
C PRO A 60 -18.98 1.62 13.53
N SER A 61 -17.70 1.31 13.43
CA SER A 61 -17.01 1.00 12.17
C SER A 61 -15.87 0.00 12.42
N PHE A 62 -15.39 -0.61 11.36
CA PHE A 62 -14.35 -1.63 11.41
C PHE A 62 -12.96 -0.97 11.55
N LEU A 63 -12.50 -0.74 12.77
CA LEU A 63 -11.23 -0.05 13.06
C LEU A 63 -10.26 -0.93 13.84
N SER A 64 -8.99 -0.87 13.47
CA SER A 64 -7.91 -1.51 14.23
C SER A 64 -7.67 -0.77 15.55
N THR A 65 -7.68 -1.51 16.66
CA THR A 65 -7.47 -0.97 18.01
C THR A 65 -6.12 -1.33 18.61
N GLY A 66 -5.36 -2.22 17.95
CA GLY A 66 -4.04 -2.65 18.41
C GLY A 66 -3.61 -3.98 17.79
N PRO A 67 -2.46 -4.52 18.23
CA PRO A 67 -1.98 -5.80 17.74
C PRO A 67 -2.92 -6.94 18.15
N GLY A 68 -3.02 -7.96 17.30
CA GLY A 68 -3.70 -9.22 17.63
C GLY A 68 -2.99 -9.98 18.75
N PRO A 69 -3.69 -10.91 19.43
CA PRO A 69 -3.11 -11.67 20.54
C PRO A 69 -1.96 -12.59 20.11
N ASP A 70 -1.90 -12.94 18.85
CA ASP A 70 -0.84 -13.76 18.23
C ASP A 70 0.20 -12.93 17.45
N TYR A 71 0.18 -11.60 17.58
CA TYR A 71 1.12 -10.70 16.93
C TYR A 71 2.56 -10.94 17.38
N LYS A 72 3.46 -11.17 16.42
CA LYS A 72 4.91 -11.39 16.65
C LYS A 72 5.81 -10.45 15.82
N GLY A 73 5.22 -9.52 15.12
CA GLY A 73 5.81 -8.64 14.10
C GLY A 73 5.13 -8.79 12.77
N GLY A 74 5.50 -7.93 11.83
CA GLY A 74 5.07 -7.98 10.45
C GLY A 74 6.03 -8.77 9.57
N SER A 75 5.65 -8.98 8.32
CA SER A 75 6.51 -9.67 7.35
C SER A 75 6.13 -9.34 5.91
N ILE A 76 7.07 -9.53 5.00
CA ILE A 76 6.79 -9.67 3.57
C ILE A 76 6.69 -11.15 3.26
N GLN A 77 5.60 -11.54 2.61
CA GLN A 77 5.32 -12.93 2.24
C GLN A 77 5.22 -13.07 0.72
N ARG A 78 5.60 -14.24 0.22
CA ARG A 78 5.37 -14.67 -1.15
C ARG A 78 4.35 -15.81 -1.16
N ILE A 79 3.31 -15.68 -1.99
CA ILE A 79 2.26 -16.69 -2.16
C ILE A 79 2.30 -17.17 -3.62
N ASP A 80 2.39 -18.46 -3.82
CA ASP A 80 2.18 -19.07 -5.13
C ASP A 80 0.66 -19.11 -5.41
N PRO A 81 0.15 -18.37 -6.44
CA PRO A 81 -1.27 -18.29 -6.69
C PRO A 81 -1.90 -19.59 -7.22
N LYS A 82 -1.08 -20.56 -7.64
CA LYS A 82 -1.56 -21.86 -8.14
C LYS A 82 -1.73 -22.89 -7.03
N THR A 83 -0.81 -22.87 -6.06
CA THR A 83 -0.79 -23.86 -4.97
C THR A 83 -1.30 -23.32 -3.66
N GLY A 84 -1.31 -21.97 -3.48
CA GLY A 84 -1.61 -21.30 -2.21
C GLY A 84 -0.44 -21.38 -1.21
N GLU A 85 0.70 -21.95 -1.59
CA GLU A 85 1.86 -22.04 -0.72
C GLU A 85 2.36 -20.64 -0.35
N THR A 86 2.49 -20.40 0.95
CA THR A 86 2.91 -19.11 1.52
C THR A 86 4.23 -19.27 2.23
N ARG A 87 5.21 -18.43 1.89
CA ARG A 87 6.49 -18.35 2.61
C ARG A 87 6.80 -16.92 3.03
N VAL A 88 7.42 -16.76 4.19
CA VAL A 88 7.97 -15.48 4.66
C VAL A 88 9.29 -15.23 3.93
N LEU A 89 9.44 -14.03 3.35
CA LEU A 89 10.70 -13.58 2.74
C LEU A 89 11.50 -12.72 3.71
N TYR A 90 10.83 -11.75 4.34
CA TYR A 90 11.46 -10.79 5.24
C TYR A 90 10.57 -10.56 6.46
N SER A 91 11.17 -10.50 7.64
CA SER A 91 10.53 -10.17 8.92
C SER A 91 11.31 -9.16 9.74
N GLU A 92 12.51 -8.82 9.26
CA GLU A 92 13.40 -7.86 9.92
C GLU A 92 14.29 -7.16 8.88
N CYS A 93 14.77 -5.98 9.22
CA CYS A 93 15.74 -5.22 8.46
C CYS A 93 16.61 -4.44 9.42
N ASN A 94 17.91 -4.31 9.13
CA ASN A 94 18.85 -3.47 9.88
C ASN A 94 18.82 -3.66 11.41
N GLY A 95 18.60 -4.90 11.87
CA GLY A 95 18.61 -5.28 13.30
C GLY A 95 17.31 -5.02 14.05
N HIS A 96 16.23 -4.61 13.40
CA HIS A 96 14.90 -4.50 14.00
C HIS A 96 13.82 -5.23 13.18
N LYS A 97 12.77 -5.66 13.86
CA LYS A 97 11.65 -6.34 13.24
C LYS A 97 10.81 -5.37 12.40
N LEU A 98 10.27 -5.87 11.30
CA LEU A 98 9.16 -5.22 10.63
C LEU A 98 7.93 -5.25 11.54
N SER A 99 7.25 -4.12 11.69
CA SER A 99 6.13 -3.97 12.61
C SER A 99 4.78 -4.19 11.94
N ALA A 100 4.51 -3.46 10.86
CA ALA A 100 3.25 -3.58 10.13
C ALA A 100 3.44 -3.22 8.65
N PRO A 101 4.15 -4.04 7.85
CA PRO A 101 4.22 -3.84 6.41
C PRO A 101 2.84 -3.58 5.83
N ASN A 102 2.74 -2.53 5.00
CA ASN A 102 1.45 -1.99 4.60
C ASN A 102 1.21 -2.07 3.09
N ASP A 103 1.98 -1.37 2.29
CA ASP A 103 1.78 -1.29 0.83
C ASP A 103 3.05 -1.63 0.06
N ILE A 104 2.93 -1.98 -1.24
CA ILE A 104 4.01 -2.55 -2.04
C ILE A 104 3.87 -2.20 -3.52
N VAL A 105 4.98 -1.83 -4.16
CA VAL A 105 5.06 -1.61 -5.61
C VAL A 105 6.37 -2.14 -6.16
N PHE A 106 6.32 -2.87 -7.28
CA PHE A 106 7.49 -3.36 -8.00
C PHE A 106 8.04 -2.31 -8.97
N ASP A 107 9.36 -2.24 -9.09
CA ASP A 107 10.04 -1.53 -10.17
C ASP A 107 10.23 -2.43 -11.41
N SER A 108 10.66 -1.84 -12.51
CA SER A 108 10.91 -2.56 -13.77
C SER A 108 12.11 -3.50 -13.73
N GLU A 109 13.02 -3.32 -12.77
CA GLU A 109 14.18 -4.20 -12.55
C GLU A 109 13.81 -5.48 -11.76
N GLY A 110 12.57 -5.53 -11.23
CA GLY A 110 12.04 -6.68 -10.50
C GLY A 110 12.27 -6.67 -9.00
N GLY A 111 12.79 -5.59 -8.44
CA GLY A 111 12.76 -5.33 -7.02
C GLY A 111 11.46 -4.63 -6.61
N PHE A 112 11.24 -4.39 -5.33
CA PHE A 112 10.03 -3.74 -4.87
C PHE A 112 10.28 -2.81 -3.69
N TYR A 113 9.56 -1.69 -3.71
CA TYR A 113 9.45 -0.76 -2.60
C TYR A 113 8.26 -1.17 -1.74
N PHE A 114 8.40 -1.07 -0.44
CA PHE A 114 7.30 -1.28 0.49
C PHE A 114 7.39 -0.36 1.70
N THR A 115 6.23 -0.09 2.28
CA THR A 115 6.12 0.69 3.52
C THR A 115 5.85 -0.24 4.70
N ASP A 116 6.36 0.15 5.86
CA ASP A 116 5.94 -0.38 7.16
C ASP A 116 5.25 0.76 7.93
N LEU A 117 3.97 0.60 8.23
CA LEU A 117 3.16 1.62 8.93
C LEU A 117 3.61 1.85 10.39
N GLY A 118 4.34 0.90 10.94
CA GLY A 118 4.52 0.80 12.38
C GLY A 118 3.27 0.27 13.08
N LYS A 119 3.42 -0.23 14.30
CA LYS A 119 2.32 -0.81 15.09
C LYS A 119 1.88 0.13 16.19
N ARG A 120 0.57 0.33 16.30
CA ARG A 120 -0.03 1.10 17.38
C ARG A 120 -0.38 0.18 18.56
N TYR A 121 -0.02 0.63 19.75
CA TYR A 121 -0.41 0.02 21.04
C TYR A 121 -1.22 1.04 21.86
N ALA A 122 -1.65 0.65 23.05
CA ALA A 122 -2.45 1.53 23.91
C ALA A 122 -1.73 2.85 24.25
N ASN A 123 -0.44 2.77 24.61
CA ASN A 123 0.34 3.91 25.12
C ASN A 123 1.62 4.19 24.31
N GLN A 124 1.83 3.49 23.19
CA GLN A 124 3.03 3.66 22.36
C GLN A 124 2.72 3.32 20.90
N ARG A 125 3.65 3.65 20.04
CA ARG A 125 3.65 3.28 18.62
C ARG A 125 5.07 2.90 18.21
N ASP A 126 5.21 1.82 17.44
CA ASP A 126 6.42 1.59 16.68
C ASP A 126 6.46 2.56 15.50
N HIS A 127 7.62 3.10 15.20
CA HIS A 127 7.83 3.84 13.97
C HIS A 127 7.78 2.89 12.76
N GLY A 128 7.37 3.43 11.64
CA GLY A 128 7.44 2.76 10.35
C GLY A 128 8.65 3.20 9.52
N GLY A 129 8.67 2.77 8.26
CA GLY A 129 9.73 3.13 7.33
C GLY A 129 9.38 2.83 5.88
N LEU A 130 10.25 3.30 4.99
CA LEU A 130 10.28 2.95 3.57
C LEU A 130 11.46 2.02 3.32
N TYR A 131 11.20 0.93 2.62
CA TYR A 131 12.17 -0.14 2.36
C TYR A 131 12.19 -0.51 0.88
N TYR A 132 13.27 -1.15 0.46
CA TYR A 132 13.40 -1.80 -0.83
C TYR A 132 13.85 -3.26 -0.64
N ALA A 133 13.33 -4.19 -1.42
CA ALA A 133 13.72 -5.58 -1.31
C ALA A 133 13.72 -6.33 -2.65
N LEU A 134 14.43 -7.44 -2.69
CA LEU A 134 14.47 -8.35 -3.83
C LEU A 134 13.48 -9.51 -3.64
N PRO A 135 12.86 -10.01 -4.73
CA PRO A 135 11.81 -11.03 -4.64
C PRO A 135 12.31 -12.42 -4.26
N ASP A 136 13.62 -12.65 -4.34
CA ASP A 136 14.24 -13.92 -3.99
C ASP A 136 14.53 -14.12 -2.49
N GLY A 137 14.36 -13.04 -1.69
CA GLY A 137 14.65 -13.05 -0.26
C GLY A 137 16.11 -12.75 0.10
N SER A 138 16.95 -12.40 -0.87
CA SER A 138 18.40 -12.22 -0.67
C SER A 138 18.78 -10.86 -0.07
N LYS A 139 17.95 -9.82 -0.26
CA LYS A 139 18.29 -8.46 0.14
C LYS A 139 17.05 -7.66 0.51
N VAL A 140 17.09 -7.00 1.66
CA VAL A 140 16.19 -5.91 2.06
C VAL A 140 17.04 -4.72 2.53
N VAL A 141 16.62 -3.53 2.14
CA VAL A 141 17.31 -2.27 2.44
C VAL A 141 16.33 -1.30 3.09
N GLU A 142 16.75 -0.71 4.19
CA GLU A 142 16.05 0.41 4.83
C GLU A 142 16.43 1.69 4.11
N LEU A 143 15.46 2.32 3.44
CA LEU A 143 15.68 3.58 2.72
C LEU A 143 15.44 4.79 3.61
N VAL A 144 14.36 4.75 4.38
CA VAL A 144 13.98 5.81 5.33
C VAL A 144 13.41 5.19 6.59
N TYR A 145 14.05 5.47 7.71
CA TYR A 145 13.59 5.10 9.05
C TYR A 145 14.20 6.08 10.08
N PRO A 146 13.48 6.52 11.11
CA PRO A 146 12.05 6.27 11.35
C PRO A 146 11.13 7.23 10.59
N MET A 147 9.98 6.73 10.14
CA MET A 147 8.84 7.54 9.68
C MET A 147 7.67 7.40 10.66
N LEU A 148 6.73 8.35 10.63
CA LEU A 148 5.60 8.31 11.57
C LEU A 148 4.63 7.19 11.24
N THR A 149 4.00 7.22 10.05
CA THR A 149 3.01 6.23 9.60
C THR A 149 2.98 6.11 8.07
N PRO A 150 4.10 5.72 7.44
CA PRO A 150 4.11 5.55 5.99
C PRO A 150 3.16 4.41 5.60
N ASN A 151 2.27 4.69 4.66
CA ASN A 151 1.17 3.81 4.24
C ASN A 151 1.28 3.54 2.73
N GLY A 152 0.52 4.23 1.88
CA GLY A 152 0.59 4.05 0.44
C GLY A 152 1.96 4.30 -0.14
N VAL A 153 2.38 3.46 -1.09
CA VAL A 153 3.62 3.61 -1.85
C VAL A 153 3.37 3.44 -3.35
N GLY A 154 4.00 4.28 -4.17
CA GLY A 154 3.88 4.20 -5.63
C GLY A 154 5.06 4.84 -6.33
N LEU A 155 5.27 4.47 -7.58
CA LEU A 155 6.34 5.00 -8.43
C LEU A 155 5.80 6.01 -9.43
N SER A 156 6.60 7.02 -9.77
CA SER A 156 6.33 7.87 -10.92
C SER A 156 6.39 7.05 -12.23
N PRO A 157 5.77 7.52 -13.34
CA PRO A 157 5.78 6.77 -14.60
C PRO A 157 7.18 6.48 -15.17
N ASP A 158 8.16 7.29 -14.84
CA ASP A 158 9.57 7.12 -15.23
C ASP A 158 10.41 6.38 -14.18
N GLU A 159 9.78 5.93 -13.09
CA GLU A 159 10.40 5.24 -11.95
C GLU A 159 11.55 5.99 -11.27
N ARG A 160 11.60 7.32 -11.43
CA ARG A 160 12.61 8.16 -10.80
C ARG A 160 12.21 8.74 -9.46
N THR A 161 10.95 8.57 -9.07
CA THR A 161 10.43 9.05 -7.80
C THR A 161 9.59 7.97 -7.15
N VAL A 162 9.85 7.70 -5.86
CA VAL A 162 8.94 6.93 -5.01
C VAL A 162 8.13 7.88 -4.15
N TYR A 163 6.80 7.75 -4.22
CA TYR A 163 5.84 8.50 -3.42
C TYR A 163 5.44 7.68 -2.20
N VAL A 164 5.31 8.35 -1.06
CA VAL A 164 4.84 7.75 0.19
C VAL A 164 3.78 8.64 0.83
N ALA A 165 2.59 8.08 1.03
CA ALA A 165 1.52 8.71 1.80
C ALA A 165 1.71 8.39 3.29
N ASP A 166 1.70 9.39 4.14
CA ASP A 166 1.76 9.22 5.61
C ASP A 166 0.40 9.49 6.23
N THR A 167 -0.11 8.52 6.99
CA THR A 167 -1.49 8.52 7.49
C THR A 167 -1.73 9.58 8.55
N GLU A 168 -0.96 9.59 9.62
CA GLU A 168 -1.25 10.46 10.78
C GLU A 168 -0.93 11.93 10.48
N SER A 169 0.03 12.20 9.61
CA SER A 169 0.36 13.56 9.22
C SER A 169 -0.48 14.09 8.05
N SER A 170 -1.23 13.23 7.34
CA SER A 170 -1.94 13.54 6.09
C SER A 170 -1.04 14.22 5.06
N ARG A 171 0.16 13.69 4.87
CA ARG A 171 1.15 14.24 3.93
C ARG A 171 1.57 13.22 2.90
N LEU A 172 1.85 13.72 1.71
CA LEU A 172 2.49 12.98 0.63
C LEU A 172 3.95 13.39 0.57
N PHE A 173 4.84 12.41 0.64
CA PHE A 173 6.29 12.59 0.47
C PHE A 173 6.74 12.01 -0.86
N ALA A 174 7.81 12.57 -1.42
CA ALA A 174 8.50 12.09 -2.61
C ALA A 174 9.99 11.98 -2.35
N PHE A 175 10.58 10.89 -2.81
CA PHE A 175 12.02 10.62 -2.70
C PHE A 175 12.55 10.31 -4.10
N ASP A 176 13.60 11.02 -4.52
CA ASP A 176 14.23 10.80 -5.81
C ASP A 176 15.04 9.48 -5.77
N ILE A 177 14.81 8.61 -6.73
CA ILE A 177 15.50 7.33 -6.88
C ILE A 177 16.80 7.57 -7.68
N VAL A 178 17.93 7.19 -7.08
CA VAL A 178 19.26 7.26 -7.73
C VAL A 178 19.51 5.98 -8.53
N GLU A 179 19.17 4.85 -7.96
CA GLU A 179 19.21 3.50 -8.53
C GLU A 179 18.25 2.59 -7.72
N PRO A 180 17.84 1.42 -8.21
CA PRO A 180 16.99 0.51 -7.47
C PRO A 180 17.50 0.22 -6.05
N GLY A 181 16.65 0.52 -5.06
CA GLY A 181 17.02 0.39 -3.65
C GLY A 181 17.94 1.48 -3.09
N LYS A 182 18.06 2.61 -3.79
CA LYS A 182 18.82 3.77 -3.31
C LYS A 182 18.12 5.07 -3.68
N ILE A 183 17.86 5.89 -2.68
CA ILE A 183 17.25 7.21 -2.83
C ILE A 183 18.25 8.32 -2.52
N LYS A 184 18.00 9.51 -3.08
CA LYS A 184 18.69 10.73 -2.70
C LYS A 184 18.10 11.27 -1.40
N HIS A 185 18.94 11.56 -0.42
CA HIS A 185 18.52 12.24 0.80
C HIS A 185 18.75 13.74 0.67
N GLU A 186 17.68 14.51 0.76
CA GLU A 186 17.74 15.96 0.82
C GLU A 186 18.18 16.41 2.23
N PRO A 187 18.98 17.49 2.33
CA PRO A 187 19.44 17.99 3.63
C PRO A 187 18.28 18.61 4.42
N PHE A 188 18.51 18.78 5.75
CA PHE A 188 17.59 19.57 6.58
C PHE A 188 17.30 20.94 5.92
N PRO A 189 16.03 21.40 5.91
CA PRO A 189 14.88 20.96 6.71
C PRO A 189 13.94 19.95 6.02
N ALA A 190 14.40 19.23 4.99
CA ALA A 190 13.59 18.23 4.31
C ALA A 190 13.14 17.12 5.28
N PRO A 191 11.83 16.87 5.46
CA PRO A 191 11.35 15.83 6.36
C PRO A 191 11.73 14.45 5.81
N TYR A 192 12.29 13.63 6.67
CA TYR A 192 12.75 12.27 6.32
C TYR A 192 13.80 12.23 5.20
N GLY A 193 14.41 13.38 4.84
CA GLY A 193 15.29 13.45 3.68
C GLY A 193 14.59 13.40 2.32
N GLY A 194 13.28 13.59 2.29
CA GLY A 194 12.46 13.66 1.08
C GLY A 194 11.72 14.99 0.95
N ARG A 195 11.11 15.22 -0.20
CA ARG A 195 10.28 16.40 -0.46
C ARG A 195 8.86 16.16 0.05
N CYS A 196 8.31 17.07 0.86
CA CYS A 196 6.88 17.07 1.16
C CYS A 196 6.14 17.66 -0.06
N VAL A 197 5.40 16.80 -0.76
CA VAL A 197 4.66 17.17 -1.98
C VAL A 197 3.39 17.94 -1.62
N CYS A 198 2.60 17.39 -0.70
CA CYS A 198 1.32 17.98 -0.30
C CYS A 198 0.98 17.60 1.14
N GLY A 199 0.23 18.45 1.81
CA GLY A 199 -0.44 18.17 3.07
C GLY A 199 -1.82 18.81 3.07
N LEU A 200 -2.84 18.04 3.45
CA LEU A 200 -4.22 18.54 3.46
C LEU A 200 -4.60 19.15 4.81
N PRO A 201 -5.40 20.22 4.81
CA PRO A 201 -5.91 20.83 6.04
C PRO A 201 -7.05 19.99 6.64
N GLY A 202 -7.41 20.32 7.90
CA GLY A 202 -8.50 19.66 8.61
C GLY A 202 -8.12 18.28 9.15
N PHE A 203 -9.13 17.54 9.62
CA PHE A 203 -8.93 16.19 10.14
C PHE A 203 -9.28 15.15 9.10
N GLN A 204 -8.28 14.71 8.38
CA GLN A 204 -8.35 13.65 7.40
C GLN A 204 -7.03 12.88 7.41
N ARG A 205 -6.99 11.70 6.79
CA ARG A 205 -5.82 10.83 6.80
C ARG A 205 -5.61 10.20 5.44
N PHE A 206 -4.37 10.19 4.99
CA PHE A 206 -3.98 9.44 3.80
C PHE A 206 -3.84 7.95 4.10
N ASP A 207 -4.26 7.12 3.15
CA ASP A 207 -4.08 5.67 3.20
C ASP A 207 -3.29 5.22 1.96
N SER A 208 -3.58 4.08 1.36
CA SER A 208 -2.87 3.58 0.19
C SER A 208 -3.12 4.46 -1.06
N LEU A 209 -2.28 4.31 -2.05
CA LEU A 209 -2.31 5.13 -3.26
C LEU A 209 -2.08 4.31 -4.53
N ALA A 210 -2.51 4.88 -5.66
CA ALA A 210 -2.10 4.49 -6.99
C ALA A 210 -1.71 5.73 -7.81
N VAL A 211 -1.04 5.53 -8.93
CA VAL A 211 -0.60 6.63 -9.81
C VAL A 211 -1.34 6.55 -11.14
N GLU A 212 -1.76 7.70 -11.68
CA GLU A 212 -2.30 7.81 -13.05
C GLU A 212 -1.16 7.77 -14.08
N ALA A 213 -1.46 7.40 -15.30
CA ALA A 213 -0.49 7.44 -16.40
C ALA A 213 0.06 8.85 -16.66
N SER A 214 -0.70 9.88 -16.28
CA SER A 214 -0.27 11.29 -16.31
C SER A 214 0.76 11.64 -15.22
N GLY A 215 0.95 10.77 -14.23
CA GLY A 215 1.82 10.99 -13.08
C GLY A 215 1.11 11.54 -11.84
N ASN A 216 -0.18 11.86 -11.91
CA ASN A 216 -0.93 12.27 -10.72
C ASN A 216 -1.08 11.12 -9.71
N ILE A 217 -1.05 11.45 -8.44
CA ILE A 217 -1.10 10.50 -7.35
C ILE A 217 -2.52 10.46 -6.77
N CYS A 218 -3.18 9.30 -6.85
CA CYS A 218 -4.54 9.06 -6.36
C CYS A 218 -4.47 8.43 -4.98
N ILE A 219 -4.83 9.17 -3.92
CA ILE A 219 -4.67 8.74 -2.54
C ILE A 219 -6.03 8.50 -1.91
N ALA A 220 -6.25 7.32 -1.36
CA ALA A 220 -7.40 7.05 -0.52
C ALA A 220 -7.36 7.94 0.72
N THR A 221 -8.41 8.73 0.94
CA THR A 221 -8.46 9.77 1.97
C THR A 221 -9.56 9.47 2.97
N LEU A 222 -9.15 8.90 4.10
CA LEU A 222 -10.02 8.51 5.21
C LEU A 222 -10.68 9.73 5.83
N ILE A 223 -11.88 9.55 6.38
CA ILE A 223 -12.71 10.56 7.05
C ILE A 223 -13.32 11.53 6.04
N ALA A 224 -12.54 12.04 5.10
CA ALA A 224 -13.05 12.80 3.98
C ALA A 224 -13.91 11.96 3.02
N GLY A 225 -13.75 10.62 3.01
CA GLY A 225 -14.53 9.70 2.17
C GLY A 225 -14.36 9.98 0.68
N CYS A 226 -13.11 10.07 0.23
CA CYS A 226 -12.81 10.37 -1.17
C CYS A 226 -11.45 9.80 -1.59
N ILE A 227 -11.23 9.76 -2.89
CA ILE A 227 -9.90 9.67 -3.48
C ILE A 227 -9.44 11.09 -3.78
N THR A 228 -8.34 11.52 -3.18
CA THR A 228 -7.69 12.81 -3.48
C THR A 228 -6.63 12.61 -4.54
N VAL A 229 -6.73 13.34 -5.64
CA VAL A 229 -5.76 13.29 -6.74
C VAL A 229 -4.85 14.51 -6.62
N ILE A 230 -3.55 14.26 -6.52
CA ILE A 230 -2.52 15.28 -6.29
C ILE A 230 -1.52 15.22 -7.46
N SER A 231 -1.16 16.38 -8.01
CA SER A 231 -0.12 16.45 -9.04
C SER A 231 1.28 16.23 -8.42
N PRO A 232 2.29 15.87 -9.22
CA PRO A 232 3.68 15.78 -8.74
C PRO A 232 4.22 17.07 -8.12
N GLU A 233 3.62 18.23 -8.49
CA GLU A 233 3.95 19.56 -7.95
C GLU A 233 3.26 19.86 -6.63
N GLY A 234 2.28 19.03 -6.22
CA GLY A 234 1.58 19.15 -4.95
C GLY A 234 0.22 19.85 -5.02
N GLU A 235 -0.31 20.09 -6.20
CA GLU A 235 -1.64 20.66 -6.36
C GLU A 235 -2.72 19.59 -6.23
N VAL A 236 -3.79 19.88 -5.49
CA VAL A 236 -4.98 19.03 -5.46
C VAL A 236 -5.77 19.21 -6.75
N VAL A 237 -5.61 18.27 -7.67
CA VAL A 237 -6.26 18.31 -9.01
C VAL A 237 -7.76 18.08 -8.88
N ARG A 238 -8.16 17.08 -8.07
CA ARG A 238 -9.57 16.77 -7.81
C ARG A 238 -9.73 15.89 -6.57
N GLN A 239 -10.96 15.86 -6.04
CA GLN A 239 -11.37 14.91 -5.02
C GLN A 239 -12.62 14.19 -5.50
N VAL A 240 -12.57 12.86 -5.59
CA VAL A 240 -13.65 11.99 -6.03
C VAL A 240 -14.29 11.34 -4.81
N LYS A 241 -15.51 11.74 -4.46
CA LYS A 241 -16.24 11.19 -3.32
C LYS A 241 -16.64 9.74 -3.58
N VAL A 242 -16.58 8.94 -2.52
CA VAL A 242 -17.02 7.54 -2.51
C VAL A 242 -18.07 7.34 -1.40
N PRO A 243 -18.93 6.30 -1.50
CA PRO A 243 -20.01 6.07 -0.53
C PRO A 243 -19.51 5.38 0.76
N ASP A 244 -18.33 5.75 1.25
CA ASP A 244 -17.71 5.24 2.47
C ASP A 244 -16.80 6.29 3.08
N VAL A 245 -16.73 6.36 4.40
CA VAL A 245 -15.85 7.32 5.10
C VAL A 245 -14.42 6.82 5.25
N TYR A 246 -14.18 5.52 4.96
CA TYR A 246 -12.88 4.87 5.03
C TYR A 246 -12.53 4.15 3.71
N PRO A 247 -12.37 4.87 2.57
CA PRO A 247 -11.70 4.30 1.42
C PRO A 247 -10.23 4.07 1.80
N THR A 248 -9.73 2.83 1.65
CA THR A 248 -8.39 2.49 2.15
C THR A 248 -7.38 2.24 1.05
N ASN A 249 -7.81 1.85 -0.14
CA ASN A 249 -6.91 1.65 -1.27
C ASN A 249 -7.63 1.90 -2.59
N ILE A 250 -6.87 2.16 -3.64
CA ILE A 250 -7.30 2.28 -5.02
C ILE A 250 -6.33 1.54 -5.93
N CYS A 251 -6.83 0.82 -6.93
CA CYS A 251 -6.03 0.30 -8.03
C CYS A 251 -6.79 0.43 -9.34
N PHE A 252 -6.08 0.35 -10.45
CA PHE A 252 -6.65 0.50 -11.79
C PHE A 252 -6.69 -0.83 -12.53
N GLY A 253 -7.74 -1.04 -13.31
CA GLY A 253 -7.93 -2.20 -14.16
C GLY A 253 -8.83 -1.89 -15.35
N GLY A 254 -9.33 -2.96 -15.99
CA GLY A 254 -9.99 -2.84 -17.28
C GLY A 254 -9.00 -2.78 -18.45
N PRO A 255 -9.47 -2.87 -19.70
CA PRO A 255 -8.62 -2.95 -20.88
C PRO A 255 -7.70 -1.73 -21.07
N ASP A 256 -8.18 -0.57 -20.67
CA ASP A 256 -7.52 0.74 -20.81
C ASP A 256 -7.10 1.34 -19.45
N LEU A 257 -7.18 0.58 -18.36
CA LEU A 257 -6.88 1.00 -16.99
C LEU A 257 -7.72 2.18 -16.50
N ARG A 258 -8.97 2.31 -17.01
CA ARG A 258 -9.92 3.36 -16.63
C ARG A 258 -11.00 2.89 -15.66
N ILE A 259 -10.86 1.69 -15.10
CA ILE A 259 -11.71 1.24 -13.99
C ILE A 259 -10.92 1.35 -12.70
N ALA A 260 -11.38 2.22 -11.81
CA ALA A 260 -10.84 2.31 -10.46
C ALA A 260 -11.56 1.30 -9.56
N TYR A 261 -10.81 0.42 -8.91
CA TYR A 261 -11.28 -0.47 -7.85
C TYR A 261 -10.85 0.11 -6.51
N ILE A 262 -11.80 0.29 -5.59
CA ILE A 262 -11.57 1.00 -4.33
C ILE A 262 -12.06 0.13 -3.17
N THR A 263 -11.20 -0.10 -2.18
CA THR A 263 -11.59 -0.80 -0.95
C THR A 263 -12.30 0.17 -0.01
N LEU A 264 -13.51 -0.18 0.40
CA LEU A 264 -14.44 0.58 1.25
C LEU A 264 -14.51 -0.10 2.61
N SER A 265 -13.62 0.29 3.54
CA SER A 265 -13.34 -0.47 4.75
C SER A 265 -14.47 -0.38 5.80
N ALA A 266 -15.17 0.75 5.92
CA ALA A 266 -16.27 0.87 6.87
C ALA A 266 -17.45 -0.04 6.54
N SER A 267 -17.72 -0.24 5.24
CA SER A 267 -18.80 -1.12 4.76
C SER A 267 -18.33 -2.54 4.41
N GLY A 268 -17.01 -2.78 4.37
CA GLY A 268 -16.43 -4.08 4.00
C GLY A 268 -16.66 -4.46 2.53
N GLN A 269 -16.62 -3.49 1.62
CA GLN A 269 -16.92 -3.66 0.21
C GLN A 269 -15.72 -3.34 -0.69
N LEU A 270 -15.73 -3.90 -1.89
CA LEU A 270 -14.93 -3.46 -3.02
C LEU A 270 -15.84 -2.70 -3.98
N GLY A 271 -15.58 -1.41 -4.17
CA GLY A 271 -16.26 -0.58 -5.16
C GLY A 271 -15.50 -0.59 -6.49
N ALA A 272 -16.24 -0.38 -7.58
CA ALA A 272 -15.67 -0.15 -8.90
C ALA A 272 -16.39 1.04 -9.57
N MET A 273 -15.62 1.89 -10.26
CA MET A 273 -16.16 3.04 -10.99
C MET A 273 -15.28 3.39 -12.18
N GLU A 274 -15.89 4.02 -13.19
CA GLU A 274 -15.12 4.63 -14.28
C GLU A 274 -14.25 5.76 -13.74
N TRP A 275 -13.01 5.83 -14.23
CA TRP A 275 -12.06 6.84 -13.85
C TRP A 275 -11.69 7.72 -15.04
N PRO A 276 -11.61 9.06 -14.87
CA PRO A 276 -11.47 9.98 -16.01
C PRO A 276 -10.13 9.83 -16.74
N GLU A 277 -9.06 9.46 -16.02
CA GLU A 277 -7.73 9.27 -16.57
C GLU A 277 -7.29 7.80 -16.44
N PRO A 278 -6.51 7.25 -17.38
CA PRO A 278 -6.00 5.90 -17.22
C PRO A 278 -5.04 5.83 -16.04
N GLY A 279 -5.09 4.73 -15.30
CA GLY A 279 -4.08 4.41 -14.30
C GLY A 279 -2.73 4.08 -14.94
N LEU A 280 -1.66 4.26 -14.18
CA LEU A 280 -0.34 3.79 -14.57
C LEU A 280 -0.33 2.25 -14.57
N ARG A 281 0.13 1.66 -15.69
CA ARG A 281 0.32 0.22 -15.75
C ARG A 281 1.44 -0.19 -14.79
N LEU A 282 1.10 -1.03 -13.84
CA LEU A 282 2.09 -1.57 -12.90
C LEU A 282 2.97 -2.63 -13.58
N ASN A 283 4.22 -2.71 -13.16
CA ASN A 283 5.12 -3.76 -13.58
C ASN A 283 4.57 -5.13 -13.16
N PHE A 284 4.76 -6.13 -14.02
CA PHE A 284 4.31 -7.52 -13.80
C PHE A 284 2.80 -7.68 -13.61
N MET A 285 2.01 -6.68 -13.99
CA MET A 285 0.55 -6.79 -13.99
C MET A 285 0.12 -7.84 -15.04
N VAL A 286 -0.57 -8.88 -14.61
CA VAL A 286 -1.04 -10.03 -15.43
C VAL A 286 -2.54 -9.97 -15.70
#